data_d44ffcb6d84276c0252873387f1c796a
#
_entry.id   d44ffcb6d84276c0252873387f1c796a
#
_cell.length_a   1.000
_cell.length_b   1.000
_cell.length_c   1.000
_cell.angle_alpha   90.00
_cell.angle_beta   90.00
_cell.angle_gamma   90.00
#
_symmetry.space_group_name_H-M   'P 1'
#
loop_
_entity.id
_entity.type
_entity.pdbx_description
1 polymer ?
#
loop_
_entity_poly.entity_id
_entity_poly.type
_entity_poly.pdbx_seq_one_letter_code
_entity_poly.pdbx_strand_id
1 'polypeptide(L)'
;MSLKRQSAPTIVLALLCLMYLITYIARQNLATAGGAISKDLGLSNSQLGQVIGTFGVTYAMFQILGGWIGDKWGARKTLFVCGLIWASATALTGMVGGLTSLYMVRLLLGVGEGATFPVATRAMQTWIPPARRGFAQGLTHAFSRVGNSITPPLVAYLIAFASWRGTFVVLGVGSLAWVFTWFWYYRDVPAEHSGVTAAELVILPNNGQGVSKKKIPTPWGPLIRRMAPITLVYFCYGWTLWLYLNWLPLYFVHEYTLDLKGSALFSMLVFLAGVLGDYFGGVISDRILEKTHDLKKARRDFVIVSFLGSFLCMLPVFLTHNLTFIVISLAGAFFCAELTIGPMWAIPMDVAPRYSGTAAGLMNTGSAVAAVLSPIAFGYIVDGTGNWQLPFIGSLGLLLLGAAMAFTMHPERPFEPEPVSILP
;
A
#
# COMPACT_ATOMS: atom_id res chain seq x y z
N MET A 1 -16.95 -21.24 -29.51
CA MET A 1 -16.19 -20.09 -28.99
C MET A 1 -15.28 -20.58 -27.88
N SER A 2 -14.01 -20.92 -28.16
CA SER A 2 -13.07 -21.39 -27.14
C SER A 2 -12.74 -20.20 -26.24
N LEU A 3 -13.17 -20.22 -24.99
CA LEU A 3 -12.73 -19.29 -23.97
C LEU A 3 -11.19 -19.33 -23.94
N LYS A 4 -10.54 -18.26 -24.41
CA LYS A 4 -9.08 -18.14 -24.33
C LYS A 4 -8.70 -18.40 -22.87
N ARG A 5 -7.98 -19.50 -22.60
CA ARG A 5 -7.49 -19.85 -21.28
C ARG A 5 -6.68 -18.66 -20.76
N GLN A 6 -7.12 -18.07 -19.66
CA GLN A 6 -6.38 -16.95 -19.05
C GLN A 6 -5.02 -17.46 -18.58
N SER A 7 -3.99 -16.66 -18.79
CA SER A 7 -2.63 -17.02 -18.41
C SER A 7 -2.50 -17.11 -16.89
N ALA A 8 -1.77 -18.09 -16.39
CA ALA A 8 -1.61 -18.30 -14.95
C ALA A 8 -0.99 -17.08 -14.23
N PRO A 9 0.02 -16.37 -14.79
CA PRO A 9 0.50 -15.10 -14.24
C PRO A 9 -0.59 -14.03 -14.10
N THR A 10 -1.51 -13.94 -15.07
CA THR A 10 -2.63 -12.98 -15.02
C THR A 10 -3.59 -13.30 -13.87
N ILE A 11 -3.89 -14.57 -13.63
CA ILE A 11 -4.75 -14.99 -12.52
C ILE A 11 -4.06 -14.71 -11.17
N VAL A 12 -2.75 -14.96 -11.05
CA VAL A 12 -2.00 -14.62 -9.85
C VAL A 12 -2.06 -13.11 -9.58
N LEU A 13 -1.86 -12.29 -10.60
CA LEU A 13 -1.98 -10.83 -10.47
C LEU A 13 -3.40 -10.42 -10.06
N ALA A 14 -4.43 -11.02 -10.64
CA ALA A 14 -5.83 -10.75 -10.27
C ALA A 14 -6.12 -11.13 -8.81
N LEU A 15 -5.59 -12.25 -8.32
CA LEU A 15 -5.70 -12.64 -6.91
C LEU A 15 -4.99 -11.65 -5.99
N LEU A 16 -3.84 -11.10 -6.38
CA LEU A 16 -3.16 -10.06 -5.62
C LEU A 16 -3.97 -8.75 -5.63
N CYS A 17 -4.52 -8.33 -6.78
CA CYS A 17 -5.42 -7.17 -6.86
C CYS A 17 -6.63 -7.34 -5.91
N LEU A 18 -7.25 -8.51 -5.92
CA LEU A 18 -8.37 -8.81 -5.02
C LEU A 18 -7.96 -8.78 -3.54
N MET A 19 -6.75 -9.27 -3.21
CA MET A 19 -6.21 -9.16 -1.86
C MET A 19 -6.09 -7.70 -1.41
N TYR A 20 -5.50 -6.84 -2.25
CA TYR A 20 -5.36 -5.41 -1.94
C TYR A 20 -6.73 -4.74 -1.71
N LEU A 21 -7.72 -5.06 -2.53
CA LEU A 21 -9.08 -4.58 -2.35
C LEU A 21 -9.68 -5.04 -1.00
N ILE A 22 -9.61 -6.34 -0.70
CA ILE A 22 -10.17 -6.93 0.52
C ILE A 22 -9.50 -6.37 1.78
N THR A 23 -8.16 -6.23 1.80
CA THR A 23 -7.44 -5.69 2.95
C THR A 23 -7.82 -4.23 3.21
N TYR A 24 -8.03 -3.42 2.18
CA TYR A 24 -8.49 -2.04 2.37
C TYR A 24 -9.93 -1.95 2.86
N ILE A 25 -10.81 -2.85 2.42
CA ILE A 25 -12.15 -2.97 3.01
C ILE A 25 -12.04 -3.31 4.51
N ALA A 26 -11.17 -4.26 4.89
CA ALA A 26 -10.99 -4.67 6.27
C ALA A 26 -10.35 -3.58 7.17
N ARG A 27 -9.58 -2.66 6.59
CA ARG A 27 -9.05 -1.48 7.31
C ARG A 27 -10.11 -0.43 7.60
N GLN A 28 -10.91 -0.11 6.59
CA GLN A 28 -11.83 1.02 6.61
C GLN A 28 -13.21 0.69 7.20
N ASN A 29 -13.56 -0.59 7.28
CA ASN A 29 -14.86 -1.02 7.79
C ASN A 29 -15.17 -0.50 9.20
N LEU A 30 -14.17 -0.47 10.09
CA LEU A 30 -14.36 0.00 11.47
C LEU A 30 -14.63 1.51 11.53
N ALA A 31 -13.91 2.31 10.74
CA ALA A 31 -14.14 3.75 10.68
C ALA A 31 -15.57 4.05 10.17
N THR A 32 -16.02 3.31 9.16
CA THR A 32 -17.38 3.44 8.60
C THR A 32 -18.45 3.00 9.58
N ALA A 33 -18.24 1.90 10.32
CA ALA A 33 -19.16 1.37 11.31
C ALA A 33 -19.06 2.08 12.67
N GLY A 34 -18.12 3.01 12.82
CA GLY A 34 -17.72 3.60 14.11
C GLY A 34 -18.88 4.19 14.93
N GLY A 35 -19.82 4.88 14.28
CA GLY A 35 -21.00 5.42 14.95
C GLY A 35 -21.91 4.34 15.54
N ALA A 36 -22.13 3.24 14.79
CA ALA A 36 -22.92 2.11 15.29
C ALA A 36 -22.24 1.37 16.44
N ILE A 37 -20.91 1.17 16.32
CA ILE A 37 -20.09 0.52 17.35
C ILE A 37 -20.03 1.37 18.62
N SER A 38 -19.79 2.67 18.51
CA SER A 38 -19.73 3.58 19.67
C SER A 38 -21.05 3.64 20.41
N LYS A 39 -22.17 3.68 19.68
CA LYS A 39 -23.52 3.67 20.30
C LYS A 39 -23.80 2.36 21.06
N ASP A 40 -23.41 1.22 20.50
CA ASP A 40 -23.69 -0.11 21.06
C ASP A 40 -22.77 -0.46 22.25
N LEU A 41 -21.50 -0.06 22.19
CA LEU A 41 -20.51 -0.35 23.24
C LEU A 41 -20.27 0.81 24.21
N GLY A 42 -20.98 1.93 24.06
CA GLY A 42 -20.83 3.10 24.93
C GLY A 42 -19.48 3.78 24.84
N LEU A 43 -18.85 3.81 23.63
CA LEU A 43 -17.51 4.35 23.45
C LEU A 43 -17.54 5.86 23.19
N SER A 44 -16.57 6.58 23.79
CA SER A 44 -16.30 7.97 23.42
C SER A 44 -15.61 8.05 22.05
N ASN A 45 -15.67 9.24 21.41
CA ASN A 45 -14.95 9.49 20.15
C ASN A 45 -13.42 9.28 20.30
N SER A 46 -12.87 9.68 21.44
CA SER A 46 -11.46 9.46 21.77
C SER A 46 -11.10 7.98 21.84
N GLN A 47 -11.92 7.16 22.49
CA GLN A 47 -11.72 5.71 22.55
C GLN A 47 -11.83 5.06 21.17
N LEU A 48 -12.80 5.46 20.35
CA LEU A 48 -12.92 4.98 18.98
C LEU A 48 -11.69 5.34 18.15
N GLY A 49 -11.21 6.58 18.26
CA GLY A 49 -9.99 7.03 17.57
C GLY A 49 -8.76 6.23 17.98
N GLN A 50 -8.60 5.94 19.28
CA GLN A 50 -7.51 5.10 19.78
C GLN A 50 -7.58 3.66 19.21
N VAL A 51 -8.78 3.07 19.18
CA VAL A 51 -9.00 1.75 18.59
C VAL A 51 -8.60 1.72 17.11
N ILE A 52 -9.00 2.74 16.34
CA ILE A 52 -8.62 2.85 14.92
C ILE A 52 -7.09 2.93 14.77
N GLY A 53 -6.43 3.75 15.59
CA GLY A 53 -4.98 3.92 15.58
C GLY A 53 -4.19 2.67 16.01
N THR A 54 -4.76 1.85 16.89
CA THR A 54 -4.11 0.64 17.43
C THR A 54 -3.69 -0.36 16.35
N PHE A 55 -4.46 -0.48 15.27
CA PHE A 55 -4.09 -1.26 14.09
C PHE A 55 -2.70 -0.89 13.55
N GLY A 56 -2.41 0.42 13.47
CA GLY A 56 -1.16 0.92 12.89
C GLY A 56 0.10 0.45 13.60
N VAL A 57 0.01 0.20 14.91
CA VAL A 57 1.17 -0.23 15.72
C VAL A 57 1.70 -1.59 15.24
N THR A 58 0.86 -2.61 15.25
CA THR A 58 1.28 -3.95 14.82
C THR A 58 1.47 -4.03 13.31
N TYR A 59 0.69 -3.29 12.53
CA TYR A 59 0.90 -3.16 11.10
C TYR A 59 2.32 -2.69 10.76
N ALA A 60 2.80 -1.62 11.40
CA ALA A 60 4.16 -1.10 11.18
C ALA A 60 5.25 -2.10 11.59
N MET A 61 5.07 -2.76 12.76
CA MET A 61 6.03 -3.76 13.24
C MET A 61 6.15 -4.96 12.30
N PHE A 62 5.03 -5.40 11.72
CA PHE A 62 5.00 -6.59 10.87
C PHE A 62 5.36 -6.33 9.40
N GLN A 63 5.69 -5.10 9.00
CA GLN A 63 6.20 -4.81 7.65
C GLN A 63 7.50 -5.56 7.36
N ILE A 64 8.51 -5.34 8.17
CA ILE A 64 9.85 -5.93 7.99
C ILE A 64 9.82 -7.42 8.34
N LEU A 65 9.23 -7.76 9.50
CA LEU A 65 9.15 -9.15 9.96
C LEU A 65 8.40 -10.03 8.97
N GLY A 66 7.26 -9.56 8.49
CA GLY A 66 6.44 -10.29 7.53
C GLY A 66 7.12 -10.45 6.17
N GLY A 67 7.78 -9.40 5.68
CA GLY A 67 8.59 -9.48 4.46
C GLY A 67 9.69 -10.53 4.56
N TRP A 68 10.41 -10.56 5.68
CA TRP A 68 11.45 -11.55 5.96
C TRP A 68 10.91 -12.98 6.08
N ILE A 69 9.76 -13.15 6.75
CA ILE A 69 9.07 -14.45 6.81
C ILE A 69 8.67 -14.89 5.39
N GLY A 70 8.13 -13.97 4.58
CA GLY A 70 7.77 -14.22 3.19
C GLY A 70 8.95 -14.67 2.32
N ASP A 71 10.12 -14.07 2.52
CA ASP A 71 11.34 -14.49 1.81
C ASP A 71 11.81 -15.87 2.24
N LYS A 72 11.59 -16.28 3.51
CA LYS A 72 12.00 -17.57 4.04
C LYS A 72 11.02 -18.73 3.79
N TRP A 73 9.74 -18.48 4.02
CA TRP A 73 8.69 -19.51 3.95
C TRP A 73 8.00 -19.57 2.58
N GLY A 74 8.22 -18.55 1.75
CA GLY A 74 7.52 -18.36 0.48
C GLY A 74 6.21 -17.58 0.65
N ALA A 75 5.76 -16.97 -0.43
CA ALA A 75 4.56 -16.16 -0.42
C ALA A 75 3.28 -16.98 -0.24
N ARG A 76 3.27 -18.23 -0.72
CA ARG A 76 2.10 -19.11 -0.60
C ARG A 76 1.64 -19.29 0.85
N LYS A 77 2.56 -19.76 1.70
CA LYS A 77 2.25 -20.06 3.10
C LYS A 77 2.09 -18.79 3.92
N THR A 78 2.93 -17.81 3.68
CA THR A 78 2.91 -16.56 4.46
C THR A 78 1.61 -15.80 4.24
N LEU A 79 1.17 -15.59 3.00
CA LEU A 79 -0.12 -14.92 2.72
C LEU A 79 -1.32 -15.75 3.18
N PHE A 80 -1.23 -17.08 3.16
CA PHE A 80 -2.29 -17.94 3.71
C PHE A 80 -2.45 -17.70 5.22
N VAL A 81 -1.36 -17.77 5.99
CA VAL A 81 -1.39 -17.55 7.45
C VAL A 81 -1.83 -16.11 7.77
N CYS A 82 -1.26 -15.13 7.10
CA CYS A 82 -1.67 -13.73 7.24
C CYS A 82 -3.15 -13.54 6.92
N GLY A 83 -3.61 -14.19 5.85
CA GLY A 83 -5.00 -14.17 5.43
C GLY A 83 -5.95 -14.76 6.46
N LEU A 84 -5.60 -15.89 7.06
CA LEU A 84 -6.37 -16.47 8.16
C LEU A 84 -6.44 -15.50 9.36
N ILE A 85 -5.32 -14.86 9.70
CA ILE A 85 -5.26 -13.91 10.83
C ILE A 85 -6.17 -12.71 10.55
N TRP A 86 -6.04 -12.01 9.40
CA TRP A 86 -6.88 -10.83 9.14
C TRP A 86 -8.36 -11.17 8.96
N ALA A 87 -8.68 -12.30 8.31
CA ALA A 87 -10.06 -12.74 8.14
C ALA A 87 -10.71 -13.07 9.49
N SER A 88 -9.98 -13.79 10.36
CA SER A 88 -10.42 -14.09 11.72
C SER A 88 -10.56 -12.80 12.55
N ALA A 89 -9.60 -11.89 12.51
CA ALA A 89 -9.66 -10.62 13.22
C ALA A 89 -10.87 -9.78 12.78
N THR A 90 -11.15 -9.75 11.48
CA THR A 90 -12.33 -9.07 10.92
C THR A 90 -13.62 -9.71 11.44
N ALA A 91 -13.76 -11.04 11.36
CA ALA A 91 -14.95 -11.74 11.85
C ALA A 91 -15.13 -11.58 13.37
N LEU A 92 -14.05 -11.73 14.14
CA LEU A 92 -14.05 -11.55 15.61
C LEU A 92 -14.43 -10.13 16.03
N THR A 93 -14.19 -9.11 15.19
CA THR A 93 -14.67 -7.75 15.46
C THR A 93 -16.20 -7.72 15.61
N GLY A 94 -16.94 -8.55 14.89
CA GLY A 94 -18.40 -8.71 15.08
C GLY A 94 -18.82 -9.35 16.40
N MET A 95 -17.88 -9.95 17.14
CA MET A 95 -18.15 -10.69 18.38
C MET A 95 -17.64 -9.96 19.64
N VAL A 96 -17.06 -8.77 19.52
CA VAL A 96 -16.50 -8.03 20.64
C VAL A 96 -17.60 -7.55 21.60
N GLY A 97 -17.31 -7.62 22.91
CA GLY A 97 -18.22 -7.17 23.96
C GLY A 97 -17.81 -5.87 24.66
N GLY A 98 -16.69 -5.22 24.23
CA GLY A 98 -16.22 -3.98 24.85
C GLY A 98 -14.88 -3.49 24.29
N LEU A 99 -14.39 -2.40 24.86
CA LEU A 99 -13.22 -1.67 24.40
C LEU A 99 -11.96 -2.54 24.33
N THR A 100 -11.65 -3.31 25.37
CA THR A 100 -10.45 -4.15 25.43
C THR A 100 -10.43 -5.21 24.32
N SER A 101 -11.55 -5.91 24.11
CA SER A 101 -11.66 -6.91 23.03
C SER A 101 -11.53 -6.27 21.65
N LEU A 102 -12.03 -5.03 21.50
CA LEU A 102 -11.91 -4.26 20.26
C LEU A 102 -10.43 -3.89 19.97
N TYR A 103 -9.65 -3.49 21.00
CA TYR A 103 -8.21 -3.30 20.86
C TYR A 103 -7.49 -4.57 20.41
N MET A 104 -7.81 -5.72 21.03
CA MET A 104 -7.14 -6.98 20.71
C MET A 104 -7.38 -7.41 19.27
N VAL A 105 -8.59 -7.31 18.76
CA VAL A 105 -8.88 -7.67 17.36
C VAL A 105 -8.24 -6.69 16.38
N ARG A 106 -8.07 -5.41 16.73
CA ARG A 106 -7.36 -4.43 15.90
C ARG A 106 -5.86 -4.68 15.86
N LEU A 107 -5.24 -5.04 16.99
CA LEU A 107 -3.85 -5.49 17.01
C LEU A 107 -3.66 -6.75 16.16
N LEU A 108 -4.57 -7.73 16.29
CA LEU A 108 -4.53 -8.96 15.51
C LEU A 108 -4.68 -8.68 14.00
N LEU A 109 -5.57 -7.77 13.63
CA LEU A 109 -5.74 -7.33 12.24
C LEU A 109 -4.43 -6.74 11.69
N GLY A 110 -3.76 -5.88 12.47
CA GLY A 110 -2.48 -5.28 12.08
C GLY A 110 -1.37 -6.31 11.91
N VAL A 111 -1.32 -7.36 12.72
CA VAL A 111 -0.40 -8.51 12.53
C VAL A 111 -0.68 -9.19 11.19
N GLY A 112 -1.93 -9.53 10.90
CA GLY A 112 -2.30 -10.21 9.66
C GLY A 112 -2.03 -9.40 8.41
N GLU A 113 -2.29 -8.09 8.45
CA GLU A 113 -2.14 -7.23 7.27
C GLU A 113 -0.75 -6.63 7.11
N GLY A 114 0.04 -6.50 8.18
CA GLY A 114 1.36 -5.88 8.12
C GLY A 114 2.31 -6.55 7.14
N ALA A 115 2.22 -7.87 6.98
CA ALA A 115 3.04 -8.63 6.05
C ALA A 115 2.52 -8.65 4.61
N THR A 116 1.25 -8.28 4.35
CA THR A 116 0.59 -8.57 3.06
C THR A 116 1.28 -7.94 1.86
N PHE A 117 1.63 -6.67 1.92
CA PHE A 117 2.24 -5.97 0.79
C PHE A 117 3.69 -6.37 0.54
N PRO A 118 4.56 -6.47 1.56
CA PRO A 118 5.89 -7.01 1.37
C PRO A 118 5.88 -8.43 0.77
N VAL A 119 4.98 -9.29 1.23
CA VAL A 119 4.87 -10.67 0.73
C VAL A 119 4.23 -10.74 -0.66
N ALA A 120 3.29 -9.83 -0.98
CA ALA A 120 2.79 -9.68 -2.35
C ALA A 120 3.91 -9.28 -3.32
N THR A 121 4.78 -8.35 -2.92
CA THR A 121 5.98 -8.00 -3.70
C THR A 121 6.88 -9.21 -3.92
N ARG A 122 7.05 -10.05 -2.90
CA ARG A 122 7.76 -11.32 -3.03
C ARG A 122 7.09 -12.28 -4.03
N ALA A 123 5.76 -12.38 -4.03
CA ALA A 123 5.03 -13.17 -5.02
C ALA A 123 5.21 -12.64 -6.43
N MET A 124 5.12 -11.32 -6.62
CA MET A 124 5.31 -10.66 -7.92
C MET A 124 6.74 -10.86 -8.45
N GLN A 125 7.74 -10.91 -7.57
CA GLN A 125 9.13 -11.18 -7.95
C GLN A 125 9.30 -12.46 -8.78
N THR A 126 8.49 -13.48 -8.52
CA THR A 126 8.58 -14.78 -9.21
C THR A 126 7.61 -14.93 -10.36
N TRP A 127 6.46 -14.25 -10.30
CA TRP A 127 5.35 -14.42 -11.25
C TRP A 127 5.21 -13.31 -12.28
N ILE A 128 5.88 -12.17 -12.08
CA ILE A 128 5.76 -11.01 -12.97
C ILE A 128 7.09 -10.76 -13.69
N PRO A 129 7.09 -10.70 -15.03
CA PRO A 129 8.27 -10.32 -15.78
C PRO A 129 8.83 -8.98 -15.36
N PRO A 130 10.18 -8.78 -15.34
CA PRO A 130 10.80 -7.51 -14.94
C PRO A 130 10.23 -6.28 -15.65
N ALA A 131 9.91 -6.41 -16.94
CA ALA A 131 9.34 -5.33 -17.74
C ALA A 131 7.89 -4.92 -17.36
N ARG A 132 7.22 -5.67 -16.47
CA ARG A 132 5.82 -5.42 -16.05
C ARG A 132 5.66 -5.24 -14.54
N ARG A 133 6.74 -5.09 -13.80
CA ARG A 133 6.69 -4.96 -12.32
C ARG A 133 6.04 -3.67 -11.88
N GLY A 134 6.34 -2.57 -12.56
CA GLY A 134 5.70 -1.28 -12.29
C GLY A 134 4.20 -1.33 -12.52
N PHE A 135 3.77 -1.89 -13.66
CA PHE A 135 2.35 -2.09 -13.96
C PHE A 135 1.64 -2.95 -12.90
N ALA A 136 2.24 -4.08 -12.52
CA ALA A 136 1.62 -4.98 -11.53
C ALA A 136 1.48 -4.31 -10.16
N GLN A 137 2.46 -3.57 -9.71
CA GLN A 137 2.42 -2.81 -8.46
C GLN A 137 1.41 -1.66 -8.53
N GLY A 138 1.43 -0.86 -9.60
CA GLY A 138 0.46 0.22 -9.79
C GLY A 138 -0.98 -0.30 -9.83
N LEU A 139 -1.22 -1.40 -10.55
CA LEU A 139 -2.55 -2.01 -10.64
C LEU A 139 -3.05 -2.51 -9.27
N THR A 140 -2.21 -3.22 -8.50
CA THR A 140 -2.61 -3.72 -7.19
C THR A 140 -2.91 -2.59 -6.21
N HIS A 141 -2.13 -1.50 -6.22
CA HIS A 141 -2.39 -0.33 -5.40
C HIS A 141 -3.64 0.44 -5.85
N ALA A 142 -3.91 0.54 -7.16
CA ALA A 142 -5.18 1.09 -7.66
C ALA A 142 -6.39 0.32 -7.10
N PHE A 143 -6.32 -1.04 -7.02
CA PHE A 143 -7.36 -1.84 -6.38
C PHE A 143 -7.51 -1.56 -4.88
N SER A 144 -6.44 -1.18 -4.18
CA SER A 144 -6.55 -0.74 -2.79
C SER A 144 -7.34 0.57 -2.65
N ARG A 145 -7.13 1.53 -3.57
CA ARG A 145 -7.89 2.79 -3.61
C ARG A 145 -9.37 2.53 -3.94
N VAL A 146 -9.64 1.60 -4.87
CA VAL A 146 -11.02 1.15 -5.15
C VAL A 146 -11.64 0.56 -3.88
N GLY A 147 -10.92 -0.33 -3.17
CA GLY A 147 -11.36 -0.90 -1.89
C GLY A 147 -11.74 0.19 -0.89
N ASN A 148 -10.91 1.21 -0.74
CA ASN A 148 -11.19 2.36 0.12
C ASN A 148 -12.49 3.09 -0.26
N SER A 149 -12.70 3.30 -1.57
CA SER A 149 -13.84 4.06 -2.08
C SER A 149 -15.16 3.30 -1.94
N ILE A 150 -15.15 1.97 -2.11
CA ILE A 150 -16.37 1.16 -2.02
C ILE A 150 -16.75 0.78 -0.58
N THR A 151 -15.81 0.87 0.37
CA THR A 151 -16.06 0.42 1.76
C THR A 151 -17.22 1.16 2.43
N PRO A 152 -17.32 2.51 2.39
CA PRO A 152 -18.42 3.19 3.07
C PRO A 152 -19.81 2.76 2.58
N PRO A 153 -20.13 2.76 1.28
CA PRO A 153 -21.44 2.31 0.82
C PRO A 153 -21.69 0.82 1.07
N LEU A 154 -20.67 -0.05 0.93
CA LEU A 154 -20.76 -1.47 1.19
C LEU A 154 -21.09 -1.75 2.66
N VAL A 155 -20.35 -1.14 3.58
CA VAL A 155 -20.55 -1.33 5.02
C VAL A 155 -21.89 -0.75 5.47
N ALA A 156 -22.28 0.43 4.98
CA ALA A 156 -23.59 1.01 5.28
C ALA A 156 -24.74 0.10 4.83
N TYR A 157 -24.64 -0.47 3.61
CA TYR A 157 -25.61 -1.43 3.09
C TYR A 157 -25.68 -2.70 3.98
N LEU A 158 -24.54 -3.27 4.31
CA LEU A 158 -24.48 -4.48 5.15
C LEU A 158 -25.00 -4.25 6.57
N ILE A 159 -24.73 -3.07 7.16
CA ILE A 159 -25.25 -2.71 8.49
C ILE A 159 -26.78 -2.62 8.47
N ALA A 160 -27.35 -2.04 7.42
CA ALA A 160 -28.79 -1.95 7.27
C ALA A 160 -29.46 -3.34 7.15
N PHE A 161 -28.77 -4.31 6.59
CA PHE A 161 -29.27 -5.65 6.35
C PHE A 161 -28.99 -6.65 7.49
N ALA A 162 -27.78 -6.59 8.13
CA ALA A 162 -27.29 -7.62 9.02
C ALA A 162 -26.72 -7.08 10.36
N SER A 163 -26.98 -5.83 10.74
CA SER A 163 -26.31 -5.12 11.84
C SER A 163 -24.80 -4.91 11.64
N TRP A 164 -24.16 -4.10 12.46
CA TRP A 164 -22.71 -3.90 12.37
C TRP A 164 -21.94 -5.20 12.72
N ARG A 165 -22.40 -5.98 13.70
CA ARG A 165 -21.79 -7.27 14.06
C ARG A 165 -21.84 -8.27 12.92
N GLY A 166 -23.01 -8.44 12.30
CA GLY A 166 -23.19 -9.29 11.14
C GLY A 166 -22.33 -8.85 9.96
N THR A 167 -22.16 -7.56 9.73
CA THR A 167 -21.30 -7.00 8.70
C THR A 167 -19.85 -7.48 8.83
N PHE A 168 -19.27 -7.40 10.04
CA PHE A 168 -17.90 -7.85 10.27
C PHE A 168 -17.73 -9.35 10.08
N VAL A 169 -18.71 -10.15 10.52
CA VAL A 169 -18.70 -11.61 10.29
C VAL A 169 -18.75 -11.92 8.80
N VAL A 170 -19.65 -11.29 8.05
CA VAL A 170 -19.78 -11.50 6.59
C VAL A 170 -18.49 -11.12 5.86
N LEU A 171 -17.89 -9.96 6.18
CA LEU A 171 -16.63 -9.52 5.55
C LEU A 171 -15.46 -10.44 5.91
N GLY A 172 -15.38 -10.89 7.16
CA GLY A 172 -14.33 -11.80 7.61
C GLY A 172 -14.46 -13.17 6.95
N VAL A 173 -15.66 -13.77 6.95
CA VAL A 173 -15.92 -15.06 6.29
C VAL A 173 -15.71 -14.94 4.77
N GLY A 174 -16.17 -13.83 4.15
CA GLY A 174 -15.92 -13.57 2.73
C GLY A 174 -14.43 -13.50 2.39
N SER A 175 -13.60 -12.97 3.28
CA SER A 175 -12.14 -12.93 3.11
C SER A 175 -11.51 -14.34 3.08
N LEU A 176 -12.09 -15.33 3.79
CA LEU A 176 -11.62 -16.71 3.77
C LEU A 176 -11.70 -17.33 2.36
N ALA A 177 -12.68 -16.94 1.55
CA ALA A 177 -12.77 -17.41 0.17
C ALA A 177 -11.51 -17.07 -0.62
N TRP A 178 -10.99 -15.84 -0.46
CA TRP A 178 -9.71 -15.46 -1.05
C TRP A 178 -8.55 -16.26 -0.47
N VAL A 179 -8.49 -16.43 0.84
CA VAL A 179 -7.41 -17.13 1.55
C VAL A 179 -7.24 -18.56 1.03
N PHE A 180 -8.34 -19.31 0.92
CA PHE A 180 -8.30 -20.68 0.43
C PHE A 180 -8.03 -20.74 -1.08
N THR A 181 -8.58 -19.82 -1.87
CA THR A 181 -8.30 -19.73 -3.31
C THR A 181 -6.83 -19.45 -3.56
N TRP A 182 -6.22 -18.52 -2.81
CA TRP A 182 -4.79 -18.23 -2.88
C TRP A 182 -3.96 -19.48 -2.58
N PHE A 183 -4.22 -20.13 -1.46
CA PHE A 183 -3.45 -21.30 -1.04
C PHE A 183 -3.58 -22.47 -2.02
N TRP A 184 -4.75 -22.67 -2.59
CA TRP A 184 -5.00 -23.71 -3.58
C TRP A 184 -4.34 -23.39 -4.92
N TYR A 185 -4.45 -22.16 -5.41
CA TYR A 185 -4.01 -21.79 -6.75
C TYR A 185 -2.52 -21.45 -6.81
N TYR A 186 -2.03 -20.57 -5.93
CA TYR A 186 -0.67 -20.04 -6.01
C TYR A 186 0.39 -21.09 -5.68
N ARG A 187 1.53 -21.03 -6.40
CA ARG A 187 2.76 -21.81 -6.14
C ARG A 187 3.95 -20.85 -6.06
N ASP A 188 4.88 -21.09 -5.14
CA ASP A 188 6.09 -20.28 -4.99
C ASP A 188 7.05 -20.44 -6.18
N VAL A 189 6.98 -21.58 -6.87
CA VAL A 189 7.73 -21.89 -8.08
C VAL A 189 6.75 -22.00 -9.25
N PRO A 190 6.72 -21.03 -10.18
CA PRO A 190 5.81 -21.05 -11.32
C PRO A 190 5.88 -22.32 -12.16
N ALA A 191 7.09 -22.91 -12.32
CA ALA A 191 7.29 -24.15 -13.08
C ALA A 191 6.55 -25.37 -12.47
N GLU A 192 6.21 -25.33 -11.16
CA GLU A 192 5.43 -26.39 -10.49
C GLU A 192 3.90 -26.20 -10.68
N HIS A 193 3.48 -25.13 -11.35
CA HIS A 193 2.06 -24.81 -11.52
C HIS A 193 1.53 -25.41 -12.83
N SER A 194 0.56 -26.32 -12.74
CA SER A 194 -0.02 -27.04 -13.90
C SER A 194 -0.66 -26.16 -14.97
N GLY A 195 -0.95 -24.91 -14.63
CA GLY A 195 -1.56 -23.92 -15.54
C GLY A 195 -0.56 -23.10 -16.34
N VAL A 196 0.73 -23.17 -16.05
CA VAL A 196 1.79 -22.39 -16.73
C VAL A 196 2.24 -23.13 -17.97
N THR A 197 2.32 -22.42 -19.08
CA THR A 197 2.80 -22.95 -20.37
C THR A 197 4.31 -22.78 -20.51
N ALA A 198 4.93 -23.58 -21.40
CA ALA A 198 6.36 -23.44 -21.70
C ALA A 198 6.72 -22.05 -22.22
N ALA A 199 5.86 -21.42 -23.03
CA ALA A 199 6.04 -20.06 -23.51
C ALA A 199 6.01 -19.02 -22.38
N GLU A 200 5.16 -19.22 -21.38
CA GLU A 200 5.11 -18.33 -20.18
C GLU A 200 6.36 -18.51 -19.32
N LEU A 201 6.90 -19.72 -19.18
CA LEU A 201 8.13 -19.94 -18.42
C LEU A 201 9.32 -19.15 -18.95
N VAL A 202 9.44 -19.02 -20.28
CA VAL A 202 10.55 -18.29 -20.92
C VAL A 202 10.56 -16.81 -20.53
N ILE A 203 9.38 -16.19 -20.35
CA ILE A 203 9.27 -14.76 -20.00
C ILE A 203 9.29 -14.49 -18.49
N LEU A 204 9.09 -15.55 -17.67
CA LEU A 204 9.11 -15.41 -16.21
C LEU A 204 10.56 -15.36 -15.68
N PRO A 205 10.78 -14.67 -14.55
CA PRO A 205 12.10 -14.63 -13.91
C PRO A 205 12.67 -16.02 -13.68
N ASN A 206 13.96 -16.20 -14.02
CA ASN A 206 14.67 -17.48 -13.89
C ASN A 206 13.93 -18.68 -14.56
N ASN A 207 13.27 -18.42 -15.70
CA ASN A 207 12.47 -19.43 -16.41
C ASN A 207 11.45 -20.13 -15.49
N GLY A 208 10.86 -19.39 -14.57
CA GLY A 208 9.86 -19.90 -13.64
C GLY A 208 10.40 -20.77 -12.51
N GLN A 209 11.72 -20.93 -12.36
CA GLN A 209 12.31 -21.78 -11.29
C GLN A 209 12.23 -21.14 -9.90
N GLY A 210 11.71 -19.92 -9.81
CA GLY A 210 11.58 -19.20 -8.55
C GLY A 210 12.94 -18.70 -8.04
N VAL A 211 12.98 -18.33 -6.76
CA VAL A 211 14.23 -17.89 -6.11
C VAL A 211 14.86 -19.08 -5.38
N SER A 212 16.17 -19.23 -5.53
CA SER A 212 16.94 -20.33 -4.91
C SER A 212 16.59 -20.55 -3.44
N LYS A 213 16.28 -21.81 -3.10
CA LYS A 213 15.95 -22.25 -1.73
C LYS A 213 17.18 -22.37 -0.81
N LYS A 214 18.40 -22.04 -1.28
CA LYS A 214 19.57 -22.04 -0.39
C LYS A 214 19.31 -21.10 0.80
N LYS A 215 19.36 -21.64 2.01
CA LYS A 215 19.23 -20.89 3.27
C LYS A 215 20.46 -20.01 3.49
N ILE A 216 20.51 -18.86 2.80
CA ILE A 216 21.55 -17.85 3.10
C ILE A 216 20.94 -16.89 4.13
N PRO A 217 21.67 -16.60 5.22
CA PRO A 217 21.23 -15.63 6.21
C PRO A 217 20.97 -14.28 5.54
N THR A 218 19.92 -13.58 5.99
CA THR A 218 19.63 -12.23 5.50
C THR A 218 20.73 -11.28 5.97
N PRO A 219 21.45 -10.61 5.08
CA PRO A 219 22.54 -9.70 5.44
C PRO A 219 21.94 -8.34 5.88
N TRP A 220 21.42 -8.27 7.10
CA TRP A 220 20.64 -7.15 7.61
C TRP A 220 21.34 -5.80 7.49
N GLY A 221 22.56 -5.67 7.96
CA GLY A 221 23.30 -4.40 7.93
C GLY A 221 23.47 -3.84 6.52
N PRO A 222 24.06 -4.60 5.59
CA PRO A 222 24.20 -4.19 4.19
C PRO A 222 22.86 -3.93 3.50
N LEU A 223 21.82 -4.76 3.74
CA LEU A 223 20.52 -4.58 3.13
C LEU A 223 19.81 -3.32 3.65
N ILE A 224 19.84 -3.06 4.96
CA ILE A 224 19.28 -1.84 5.55
C ILE A 224 20.00 -0.61 4.97
N ARG A 225 21.33 -0.61 4.92
CA ARG A 225 22.10 0.50 4.33
C ARG A 225 21.72 0.72 2.86
N ARG A 226 21.52 -0.36 2.10
CA ARG A 226 21.16 -0.31 0.70
C ARG A 226 19.74 0.24 0.49
N MET A 227 18.79 -0.11 1.38
CA MET A 227 17.39 0.31 1.31
C MET A 227 17.14 1.68 1.95
N ALA A 228 18.02 2.18 2.81
CA ALA A 228 17.79 3.42 3.56
C ALA A 228 17.43 4.63 2.67
N PRO A 229 18.13 4.93 1.55
CA PRO A 229 17.73 6.04 0.67
C PRO A 229 16.32 5.85 0.12
N ILE A 230 15.98 4.62 -0.28
CA ILE A 230 14.68 4.27 -0.85
C ILE A 230 13.57 4.43 0.21
N THR A 231 13.85 4.00 1.45
CA THR A 231 12.95 4.14 2.61
C THR A 231 12.67 5.61 2.92
N LEU A 232 13.70 6.46 2.88
CA LEU A 232 13.57 7.89 3.15
C LEU A 232 12.79 8.61 2.03
N VAL A 233 13.03 8.30 0.77
CA VAL A 233 12.23 8.81 -0.35
C VAL A 233 10.76 8.38 -0.19
N TYR A 234 10.53 7.13 0.19
CA TYR A 234 9.17 6.62 0.40
C TYR A 234 8.50 7.20 1.66
N PHE A 235 9.27 7.63 2.67
CA PHE A 235 8.78 8.45 3.77
C PHE A 235 8.25 9.81 3.28
N CYS A 236 8.99 10.50 2.40
CA CYS A 236 8.56 11.78 1.84
C CYS A 236 7.25 11.66 1.05
N TYR A 237 7.11 10.60 0.24
CA TYR A 237 5.84 10.26 -0.40
C TYR A 237 4.74 10.00 0.63
N GLY A 238 5.03 9.12 1.60
CA GLY A 238 4.09 8.71 2.64
C GLY A 238 3.56 9.89 3.45
N TRP A 239 4.39 10.89 3.75
CA TRP A 239 3.97 12.10 4.44
C TRP A 239 2.82 12.81 3.71
N THR A 240 2.97 13.05 2.41
CA THR A 240 1.94 13.67 1.59
C THR A 240 0.70 12.79 1.50
N LEU A 241 0.85 11.49 1.26
CA LEU A 241 -0.26 10.53 1.22
C LEU A 241 -1.10 10.59 2.50
N TRP A 242 -0.46 10.48 3.68
CA TRP A 242 -1.18 10.42 4.95
C TRP A 242 -1.78 11.76 5.36
N LEU A 243 -1.18 12.88 4.91
CA LEU A 243 -1.80 14.19 5.04
C LEU A 243 -3.13 14.23 4.28
N TYR A 244 -3.14 13.83 3.00
CA TYR A 244 -4.36 13.80 2.20
C TYR A 244 -5.43 12.88 2.81
N LEU A 245 -5.06 11.66 3.18
CA LEU A 245 -6.00 10.68 3.70
C LEU A 245 -6.67 11.12 5.01
N ASN A 246 -5.96 11.81 5.89
CA ASN A 246 -6.48 12.17 7.21
C ASN A 246 -7.12 13.56 7.27
N TRP A 247 -6.60 14.53 6.51
CA TRP A 247 -6.94 15.93 6.73
C TRP A 247 -7.66 16.62 5.58
N LEU A 248 -7.61 16.07 4.37
CA LEU A 248 -8.22 16.72 3.20
C LEU A 248 -9.72 17.03 3.38
N PRO A 249 -10.56 16.10 3.91
CA PRO A 249 -11.96 16.43 4.14
C PRO A 249 -12.16 17.58 5.13
N LEU A 250 -11.40 17.59 6.22
CA LEU A 250 -11.47 18.65 7.23
C LEU A 250 -10.95 19.98 6.71
N TYR A 251 -9.91 19.97 5.89
CA TYR A 251 -9.41 21.14 5.19
C TYR A 251 -10.51 21.84 4.37
N PHE A 252 -11.28 21.06 3.58
CA PHE A 252 -12.39 21.64 2.82
C PHE A 252 -13.52 22.19 3.69
N VAL A 253 -13.83 21.53 4.81
CA VAL A 253 -14.84 22.03 5.76
C VAL A 253 -14.41 23.35 6.37
N HIS A 254 -13.17 23.44 6.85
CA HIS A 254 -12.70 24.62 7.61
C HIS A 254 -12.29 25.78 6.71
N GLU A 255 -11.55 25.51 5.64
CA GLU A 255 -11.03 26.60 4.79
C GLU A 255 -12.10 27.14 3.82
N TYR A 256 -13.04 26.27 3.39
CA TYR A 256 -14.07 26.63 2.41
C TYR A 256 -15.49 26.61 2.97
N THR A 257 -15.66 26.42 4.27
CA THR A 257 -16.97 26.37 4.95
C THR A 257 -17.97 25.42 4.27
N LEU A 258 -17.45 24.33 3.71
CA LEU A 258 -18.30 23.33 3.06
C LEU A 258 -19.03 22.49 4.09
N ASP A 259 -20.23 22.07 3.73
CA ASP A 259 -20.93 21.02 4.47
C ASP A 259 -20.21 19.67 4.29
N LEU A 260 -20.55 18.71 5.15
CA LEU A 260 -19.90 17.39 5.14
C LEU A 260 -20.04 16.66 3.79
N LYS A 261 -21.19 16.85 3.08
CA LYS A 261 -21.43 16.21 1.78
C LYS A 261 -20.57 16.81 0.68
N GLY A 262 -20.46 18.14 0.62
CA GLY A 262 -19.61 18.86 -0.32
C GLY A 262 -18.14 18.50 -0.13
N SER A 263 -17.67 18.52 1.12
CA SER A 263 -16.30 18.12 1.47
C SER A 263 -15.99 16.68 1.05
N ALA A 264 -16.91 15.75 1.33
CA ALA A 264 -16.74 14.35 0.92
C ALA A 264 -16.66 14.17 -0.60
N LEU A 265 -17.50 14.92 -1.36
CA LEU A 265 -17.48 14.89 -2.83
C LEU A 265 -16.15 15.38 -3.40
N PHE A 266 -15.66 16.53 -2.95
CA PHE A 266 -14.39 17.07 -3.42
C PHE A 266 -13.19 16.21 -3.03
N SER A 267 -13.19 15.67 -1.82
CA SER A 267 -12.16 14.70 -1.39
C SER A 267 -12.18 13.43 -2.24
N MET A 268 -13.37 12.92 -2.59
CA MET A 268 -13.53 11.77 -3.47
C MET A 268 -12.93 12.05 -4.86
N LEU A 269 -13.15 13.22 -5.43
CA LEU A 269 -12.57 13.59 -6.74
C LEU A 269 -11.05 13.60 -6.69
N VAL A 270 -10.46 14.12 -5.62
CA VAL A 270 -8.99 14.10 -5.42
C VAL A 270 -8.49 12.65 -5.31
N PHE A 271 -9.16 11.80 -4.52
CA PHE A 271 -8.74 10.39 -4.37
C PHE A 271 -8.92 9.57 -5.65
N LEU A 272 -9.93 9.85 -6.47
CA LEU A 272 -10.07 9.22 -7.79
C LEU A 272 -8.91 9.56 -8.73
N ALA A 273 -8.38 10.78 -8.67
CA ALA A 273 -7.16 11.13 -9.40
C ALA A 273 -5.98 10.23 -8.97
N GLY A 274 -5.89 9.87 -7.68
CA GLY A 274 -4.88 8.93 -7.17
C GLY A 274 -5.02 7.52 -7.76
N VAL A 275 -6.24 6.99 -7.94
CA VAL A 275 -6.46 5.69 -8.62
C VAL A 275 -5.83 5.70 -10.01
N LEU A 276 -6.04 6.79 -10.75
CA LEU A 276 -5.44 6.97 -12.08
C LEU A 276 -3.93 7.10 -12.00
N GLY A 277 -3.41 7.83 -11.00
CA GLY A 277 -1.98 7.97 -10.73
C GLY A 277 -1.29 6.63 -10.51
N ASP A 278 -1.81 5.80 -9.62
CA ASP A 278 -1.31 4.44 -9.35
C ASP A 278 -1.22 3.60 -10.64
N TYR A 279 -2.31 3.57 -11.41
CA TYR A 279 -2.37 2.79 -12.64
C TYR A 279 -1.39 3.30 -13.71
N PHE A 280 -1.46 4.60 -14.03
CA PHE A 280 -0.62 5.18 -15.07
C PHE A 280 0.85 5.23 -14.68
N GLY A 281 1.16 5.42 -13.40
CA GLY A 281 2.53 5.39 -12.88
C GLY A 281 3.24 4.07 -13.21
N GLY A 282 2.57 2.95 -12.98
CA GLY A 282 3.09 1.63 -13.33
C GLY A 282 3.24 1.44 -14.84
N VAL A 283 2.21 1.80 -15.63
CA VAL A 283 2.23 1.66 -17.09
C VAL A 283 3.34 2.52 -17.74
N ILE A 284 3.45 3.78 -17.32
CA ILE A 284 4.44 4.71 -17.90
C ILE A 284 5.85 4.28 -17.52
N SER A 285 6.09 3.92 -16.25
CA SER A 285 7.38 3.43 -15.78
C SER A 285 7.86 2.22 -16.58
N ASP A 286 6.98 1.24 -16.81
CA ASP A 286 7.34 0.03 -17.56
C ASP A 286 7.53 0.32 -19.06
N ARG A 287 6.76 1.23 -19.66
CA ARG A 287 6.99 1.70 -21.05
C ARG A 287 8.34 2.41 -21.22
N ILE A 288 8.74 3.21 -20.20
CA ILE A 288 10.07 3.85 -20.20
C ILE A 288 11.15 2.76 -20.16
N LEU A 289 10.99 1.75 -19.31
CA LEU A 289 11.93 0.63 -19.22
C LEU A 289 12.02 -0.14 -20.53
N GLU A 290 10.89 -0.47 -21.15
CA GLU A 290 10.84 -1.18 -22.44
C GLU A 290 11.55 -0.41 -23.56
N LYS A 291 11.34 0.92 -23.63
CA LYS A 291 11.94 1.76 -24.68
C LYS A 291 13.40 2.09 -24.45
N THR A 292 13.82 2.26 -23.20
CA THR A 292 15.17 2.77 -22.89
C THR A 292 16.12 1.69 -22.39
N HIS A 293 15.59 0.55 -21.93
CA HIS A 293 16.34 -0.50 -21.24
C HIS A 293 17.14 0.02 -20.03
N ASP A 294 16.70 1.13 -19.43
CA ASP A 294 17.38 1.85 -18.37
C ASP A 294 16.49 1.91 -17.12
N LEU A 295 16.80 1.05 -16.14
CA LEU A 295 16.09 1.00 -14.85
C LEU A 295 16.16 2.34 -14.09
N LYS A 296 17.26 3.07 -14.24
CA LYS A 296 17.45 4.36 -13.58
C LYS A 296 16.41 5.37 -14.07
N LYS A 297 16.22 5.47 -15.40
CA LYS A 297 15.20 6.34 -15.99
C LYS A 297 13.79 5.89 -15.62
N ALA A 298 13.53 4.59 -15.72
CA ALA A 298 12.20 4.04 -15.52
C ALA A 298 11.73 4.09 -14.04
N ARG A 299 12.64 4.02 -13.09
CA ARG A 299 12.33 3.99 -11.66
C ARG A 299 12.67 5.33 -11.01
N ARG A 300 13.95 5.67 -10.89
CA ARG A 300 14.43 6.85 -10.16
C ARG A 300 13.99 8.16 -10.80
N ASP A 301 14.31 8.37 -12.07
CA ASP A 301 14.08 9.66 -12.73
C ASP A 301 12.57 9.93 -12.88
N PHE A 302 11.79 8.87 -13.11
CA PHE A 302 10.33 8.99 -13.15
C PHE A 302 9.74 9.37 -11.78
N VAL A 303 10.26 8.82 -10.66
CA VAL A 303 9.86 9.24 -9.30
C VAL A 303 10.20 10.71 -9.05
N ILE A 304 11.39 11.18 -9.49
CA ILE A 304 11.78 12.60 -9.37
C ILE A 304 10.79 13.49 -10.10
N VAL A 305 10.47 13.17 -11.37
CA VAL A 305 9.50 13.94 -12.17
C VAL A 305 8.12 13.93 -11.52
N SER A 306 7.69 12.80 -10.97
CA SER A 306 6.40 12.67 -10.28
C SER A 306 6.34 13.54 -9.02
N PHE A 307 7.41 13.59 -8.21
CA PHE A 307 7.48 14.45 -7.04
C PHE A 307 7.48 15.94 -7.40
N LEU A 308 8.24 16.33 -8.44
CA LEU A 308 8.24 17.69 -8.93
C LEU A 308 6.87 18.07 -9.52
N GLY A 309 6.22 17.17 -10.24
CA GLY A 309 4.85 17.36 -10.72
C GLY A 309 3.85 17.58 -9.58
N SER A 310 3.95 16.75 -8.52
CA SER A 310 3.12 16.90 -7.33
C SER A 310 3.38 18.26 -6.62
N PHE A 311 4.65 18.63 -6.47
CA PHE A 311 5.04 19.93 -5.94
C PHE A 311 4.43 21.08 -6.72
N LEU A 312 4.60 21.10 -8.04
CA LEU A 312 4.09 22.19 -8.91
C LEU A 312 2.56 22.27 -8.88
N CYS A 313 1.89 21.13 -8.93
CA CYS A 313 0.43 21.08 -8.84
C CYS A 313 -0.11 21.52 -7.47
N MET A 314 0.66 21.40 -6.40
CA MET A 314 0.24 21.84 -5.05
C MET A 314 0.43 23.35 -4.83
N LEU A 315 1.30 24.03 -5.55
CA LEU A 315 1.58 25.47 -5.35
C LEU A 315 0.35 26.37 -5.41
N PRO A 316 -0.65 26.14 -6.30
CA PRO A 316 -1.82 27.00 -6.37
C PRO A 316 -2.67 27.06 -5.09
N VAL A 317 -2.54 26.08 -4.19
CA VAL A 317 -3.20 26.07 -2.87
C VAL A 317 -2.87 27.35 -2.07
N PHE A 318 -1.70 27.95 -2.31
CA PHE A 318 -1.21 29.15 -1.62
C PHE A 318 -1.43 30.44 -2.42
N LEU A 319 -1.87 30.32 -3.67
CA LEU A 319 -1.97 31.47 -4.60
C LEU A 319 -3.40 31.91 -4.87
N THR A 320 -4.38 31.08 -4.57
CA THR A 320 -5.80 31.37 -4.87
C THR A 320 -6.72 30.76 -3.80
N HIS A 321 -7.89 31.36 -3.64
CA HIS A 321 -8.97 30.83 -2.80
C HIS A 321 -10.14 30.26 -3.63
N ASN A 322 -9.99 30.16 -4.95
CA ASN A 322 -11.02 29.54 -5.78
C ASN A 322 -11.10 28.04 -5.55
N LEU A 323 -12.19 27.58 -4.95
CA LEU A 323 -12.39 26.17 -4.57
C LEU A 323 -12.19 25.21 -5.75
N THR A 324 -12.80 25.50 -6.91
CA THR A 324 -12.70 24.59 -8.09
C THR A 324 -11.25 24.46 -8.54
N PHE A 325 -10.52 25.58 -8.59
CA PHE A 325 -9.12 25.57 -8.98
C PHE A 325 -8.25 24.81 -7.98
N ILE A 326 -8.52 24.93 -6.68
CA ILE A 326 -7.82 24.20 -5.62
C ILE A 326 -8.12 22.70 -5.67
N VAL A 327 -9.35 22.30 -5.90
CA VAL A 327 -9.69 20.87 -6.05
C VAL A 327 -8.95 20.26 -7.23
N ILE A 328 -8.91 20.94 -8.38
CA ILE A 328 -8.14 20.50 -9.56
C ILE A 328 -6.65 20.42 -9.24
N SER A 329 -6.12 21.43 -8.57
CA SER A 329 -4.74 21.53 -8.14
C SER A 329 -4.33 20.38 -7.19
N LEU A 330 -5.12 20.14 -6.14
CA LEU A 330 -4.90 19.05 -5.21
C LEU A 330 -5.08 17.67 -5.85
N ALA A 331 -6.06 17.53 -6.77
CA ALA A 331 -6.23 16.30 -7.55
C ALA A 331 -5.02 16.03 -8.45
N GLY A 332 -4.50 17.06 -9.14
CA GLY A 332 -3.28 16.98 -9.95
C GLY A 332 -2.06 16.64 -9.11
N ALA A 333 -1.91 17.27 -7.94
CA ALA A 333 -0.82 16.99 -7.01
C ALA A 333 -0.89 15.54 -6.49
N PHE A 334 -2.06 15.07 -6.12
CA PHE A 334 -2.25 13.70 -5.65
C PHE A 334 -2.03 12.68 -6.79
N PHE A 335 -2.56 12.95 -7.99
CA PHE A 335 -2.27 12.13 -9.18
C PHE A 335 -0.77 11.98 -9.40
N CYS A 336 -0.02 13.09 -9.41
CA CYS A 336 1.42 13.07 -9.58
C CYS A 336 2.14 12.33 -8.44
N ALA A 337 1.71 12.48 -7.20
CA ALA A 337 2.27 11.74 -6.07
C ALA A 337 2.06 10.23 -6.23
N GLU A 338 0.85 9.80 -6.61
CA GLU A 338 0.52 8.39 -6.80
C GLU A 338 1.18 7.75 -8.04
N LEU A 339 1.60 8.54 -9.05
CA LEU A 339 2.45 8.04 -10.13
C LEU A 339 3.73 7.35 -9.61
N THR A 340 4.19 7.68 -8.42
CA THR A 340 5.40 7.09 -7.82
C THR A 340 5.21 5.66 -7.32
N ILE A 341 4.00 5.20 -7.10
CA ILE A 341 3.72 3.89 -6.46
C ILE A 341 4.24 2.74 -7.31
N GLY A 342 3.84 2.67 -8.59
CA GLY A 342 4.27 1.60 -9.49
C GLY A 342 5.79 1.41 -9.51
N PRO A 343 6.57 2.44 -9.85
CA PRO A 343 8.03 2.36 -9.87
C PRO A 343 8.65 2.11 -8.49
N MET A 344 8.19 2.78 -7.43
CA MET A 344 8.76 2.60 -6.09
C MET A 344 8.61 1.17 -5.56
N TRP A 345 7.45 0.56 -5.73
CA TRP A 345 7.22 -0.82 -5.29
C TRP A 345 7.87 -1.86 -6.22
N ALA A 346 8.29 -1.48 -7.44
CA ALA A 346 9.12 -2.33 -8.29
C ALA A 346 10.60 -2.36 -7.83
N ILE A 347 11.12 -1.27 -7.26
CA ILE A 347 12.52 -1.14 -6.84
C ILE A 347 13.00 -2.26 -5.90
N PRO A 348 12.27 -2.70 -4.85
CA PRO A 348 12.68 -3.83 -4.02
C PRO A 348 12.93 -5.12 -4.81
N MET A 349 12.15 -5.36 -5.86
CA MET A 349 12.31 -6.52 -6.74
C MET A 349 13.50 -6.38 -7.69
N ASP A 350 13.82 -5.16 -8.11
CA ASP A 350 14.93 -4.87 -9.02
C ASP A 350 16.26 -4.84 -8.25
N VAL A 351 16.27 -4.22 -7.05
CA VAL A 351 17.46 -4.05 -6.20
C VAL A 351 17.82 -5.33 -5.43
N ALA A 352 16.85 -5.99 -4.83
CA ALA A 352 17.09 -7.13 -3.94
C ALA A 352 16.18 -8.33 -4.30
N PRO A 353 16.33 -8.93 -5.49
CA PRO A 353 15.43 -9.99 -5.98
C PRO A 353 15.27 -11.15 -5.01
N ARG A 354 16.35 -11.50 -4.31
CA ARG A 354 16.37 -12.60 -3.32
C ARG A 354 15.66 -12.26 -2.02
N TYR A 355 15.68 -10.99 -1.64
CA TYR A 355 15.14 -10.46 -0.38
C TYR A 355 14.03 -9.44 -0.64
N SER A 356 13.28 -9.61 -1.74
CA SER A 356 12.31 -8.61 -2.21
C SER A 356 11.19 -8.32 -1.21
N GLY A 357 10.77 -9.31 -0.43
CA GLY A 357 9.83 -9.14 0.67
C GLY A 357 10.42 -8.31 1.81
N THR A 358 11.63 -8.66 2.28
CA THR A 358 12.34 -7.89 3.32
C THR A 358 12.62 -6.45 2.85
N ALA A 359 13.09 -6.29 1.62
CA ALA A 359 13.38 -4.97 1.05
C ALA A 359 12.11 -4.11 0.91
N ALA A 360 10.99 -4.70 0.47
CA ALA A 360 9.70 -4.00 0.41
C ALA A 360 9.19 -3.61 1.81
N GLY A 361 9.37 -4.48 2.81
CA GLY A 361 9.07 -4.17 4.20
C GLY A 361 9.90 -3.00 4.74
N LEU A 362 11.22 -3.00 4.49
CA LEU A 362 12.11 -1.89 4.85
C LEU A 362 11.65 -0.58 4.19
N MET A 363 11.38 -0.59 2.89
CA MET A 363 10.89 0.58 2.17
C MET A 363 9.58 1.09 2.77
N ASN A 364 8.59 0.21 2.98
CA ASN A 364 7.26 0.62 3.45
C ASN A 364 7.25 1.10 4.90
N THR A 365 8.26 0.75 5.70
CA THR A 365 8.45 1.32 7.05
C THR A 365 8.57 2.85 6.98
N GLY A 366 9.16 3.41 5.92
CA GLY A 366 9.18 4.87 5.69
C GLY A 366 7.78 5.47 5.69
N SER A 367 6.86 4.92 4.87
CA SER A 367 5.48 5.38 4.86
C SER A 367 4.71 5.07 6.16
N ALA A 368 5.02 3.96 6.84
CA ALA A 368 4.40 3.64 8.13
C ALA A 368 4.80 4.65 9.23
N VAL A 369 6.03 5.12 9.25
CA VAL A 369 6.47 6.21 10.13
C VAL A 369 5.77 7.51 9.78
N ALA A 370 5.66 7.82 8.48
CA ALA A 370 4.94 9.01 8.02
C ALA A 370 3.44 8.97 8.40
N ALA A 371 2.83 7.78 8.42
CA ALA A 371 1.43 7.59 8.84
C ALA A 371 1.16 8.03 10.29
N VAL A 372 2.18 7.96 11.13
CA VAL A 372 2.09 8.42 12.52
C VAL A 372 2.45 9.91 12.62
N LEU A 373 3.56 10.31 12.02
CA LEU A 373 4.12 11.65 12.22
C LEU A 373 3.34 12.73 11.47
N SER A 374 2.89 12.47 10.23
CA SER A 374 2.23 13.47 9.39
C SER A 374 0.91 13.98 10.00
N PRO A 375 -0.03 13.12 10.43
CA PRO A 375 -1.27 13.60 11.06
C PRO A 375 -1.03 14.35 12.37
N ILE A 376 -0.08 13.90 13.17
CA ILE A 376 0.27 14.55 14.45
C ILE A 376 0.83 15.95 14.18
N ALA A 377 1.80 16.07 13.28
CA ALA A 377 2.38 17.37 12.93
C ALA A 377 1.34 18.34 12.37
N PHE A 378 0.42 17.83 11.52
CA PHE A 378 -0.69 18.64 11.00
C PHE A 378 -1.54 19.21 12.14
N GLY A 379 -1.99 18.35 13.06
CA GLY A 379 -2.81 18.76 14.20
C GLY A 379 -2.14 19.84 15.04
N TYR A 380 -0.86 19.65 15.42
CA TYR A 380 -0.12 20.63 16.19
C TYR A 380 0.05 21.98 15.45
N ILE A 381 0.31 21.96 14.15
CA ILE A 381 0.45 23.19 13.36
C ILE A 381 -0.89 23.94 13.33
N VAL A 382 -1.99 23.25 13.06
CA VAL A 382 -3.32 23.87 13.01
C VAL A 382 -3.75 24.39 14.38
N ASP A 383 -3.58 23.61 15.44
CA ASP A 383 -3.95 24.03 16.81
C ASP A 383 -3.13 25.24 17.26
N GLY A 384 -1.84 25.30 16.91
CA GLY A 384 -0.94 26.39 17.28
C GLY A 384 -1.09 27.65 16.44
N THR A 385 -1.52 27.54 15.17
CA THR A 385 -1.52 28.67 14.22
C THR A 385 -2.91 29.06 13.72
N GLY A 386 -3.89 28.18 13.83
CA GLY A 386 -5.22 28.31 13.21
C GLY A 386 -5.20 28.20 11.67
N ASN A 387 -4.05 27.97 11.06
CA ASN A 387 -3.87 28.01 9.61
C ASN A 387 -3.83 26.59 9.02
N TRP A 388 -4.84 26.27 8.22
CA TRP A 388 -5.02 24.96 7.58
C TRP A 388 -4.15 24.75 6.33
N GLN A 389 -3.53 25.79 5.79
CA GLN A 389 -2.66 25.71 4.62
C GLN A 389 -1.21 25.38 5.01
N LEU A 390 -0.74 25.83 6.20
CA LEU A 390 0.64 25.63 6.63
C LEU A 390 1.14 24.17 6.58
N PRO A 391 0.36 23.16 6.97
CA PRO A 391 0.80 21.77 6.87
C PRO A 391 1.15 21.31 5.45
N PHE A 392 0.51 21.89 4.43
CA PHE A 392 0.85 21.61 3.03
C PHE A 392 2.22 22.15 2.63
N ILE A 393 2.71 23.22 3.27
CA ILE A 393 4.09 23.72 3.08
C ILE A 393 5.11 22.66 3.51
N GLY A 394 4.85 21.96 4.61
CA GLY A 394 5.67 20.82 5.04
C GLY A 394 5.73 19.72 3.98
N SER A 395 4.60 19.42 3.35
CA SER A 395 4.54 18.46 2.23
C SER A 395 5.32 18.94 1.01
N LEU A 396 5.22 20.22 0.65
CA LEU A 396 6.03 20.81 -0.44
C LEU A 396 7.52 20.64 -0.18
N GLY A 397 7.98 20.95 1.04
CA GLY A 397 9.38 20.79 1.43
C GLY A 397 9.84 19.32 1.34
N LEU A 398 9.01 18.39 1.80
CA LEU A 398 9.32 16.95 1.73
C LEU A 398 9.26 16.39 0.31
N LEU A 399 8.38 16.88 -0.56
CA LEU A 399 8.38 16.49 -1.99
C LEU A 399 9.68 16.92 -2.68
N LEU A 400 10.17 18.14 -2.44
CA LEU A 400 11.47 18.59 -2.96
C LEU A 400 12.63 17.79 -2.36
N LEU A 401 12.62 17.57 -1.05
CA LEU A 401 13.63 16.76 -0.37
C LEU A 401 13.63 15.33 -0.92
N GLY A 402 12.46 14.73 -1.09
CA GLY A 402 12.30 13.40 -1.66
C GLY A 402 12.82 13.32 -3.10
N ALA A 403 12.51 14.32 -3.93
CA ALA A 403 13.06 14.43 -5.29
C ALA A 403 14.60 14.53 -5.28
N ALA A 404 15.16 15.36 -4.39
CA ALA A 404 16.62 15.47 -4.24
C ALA A 404 17.25 14.17 -3.73
N MET A 405 16.66 13.55 -2.70
CA MET A 405 17.15 12.29 -2.16
C MET A 405 17.02 11.12 -3.15
N ALA A 406 16.05 11.16 -4.07
CA ALA A 406 15.89 10.12 -5.07
C ALA A 406 17.13 9.96 -5.96
N PHE A 407 17.96 10.99 -6.14
CA PHE A 407 19.25 10.87 -6.84
C PHE A 407 20.22 9.88 -6.18
N THR A 408 20.07 9.59 -4.89
CA THR A 408 20.86 8.58 -4.16
C THR A 408 20.35 7.16 -4.31
N MET A 409 19.15 6.98 -4.90
CA MET A 409 18.65 5.65 -5.25
C MET A 409 19.37 5.14 -6.51
N HIS A 410 19.78 3.90 -6.49
CA HIS A 410 20.48 3.24 -7.59
C HIS A 410 19.75 1.95 -8.00
N PRO A 411 18.52 2.03 -8.57
CA PRO A 411 17.72 0.84 -8.88
C PRO A 411 18.42 -0.09 -9.91
N GLU A 412 19.35 0.45 -10.69
CA GLU A 412 20.15 -0.27 -11.68
C GLU A 412 21.26 -1.15 -11.06
N ARG A 413 21.56 -0.99 -9.77
CA ARG A 413 22.60 -1.75 -9.07
C ARG A 413 21.95 -2.82 -8.20
N PRO A 414 21.90 -4.09 -8.61
CA PRO A 414 21.36 -5.15 -7.77
C PRO A 414 22.23 -5.31 -6.51
N PHE A 415 21.55 -5.63 -5.40
CA PHE A 415 22.19 -5.96 -4.15
C PHE A 415 22.68 -7.41 -4.21
N GLU A 416 23.98 -7.59 -4.37
CA GLU A 416 24.65 -8.87 -4.22
C GLU A 416 25.32 -8.90 -2.85
N PRO A 417 24.90 -9.79 -1.93
CA PRO A 417 25.61 -9.96 -0.69
C PRO A 417 27.03 -10.45 -1.03
N GLU A 418 28.05 -9.83 -0.43
CA GLU A 418 29.41 -10.34 -0.51
C GLU A 418 29.43 -11.84 -0.26
N PRO A 419 30.17 -12.63 -1.01
CA PRO A 419 30.32 -14.05 -0.72
C PRO A 419 30.81 -14.15 0.73
N VAL A 420 30.04 -14.83 1.58
CA VAL A 420 30.49 -15.16 2.93
C VAL A 420 31.82 -15.89 2.72
N SER A 421 32.94 -15.22 3.05
CA SER A 421 34.22 -15.89 3.11
C SER A 421 34.04 -17.00 4.14
N ILE A 422 33.90 -18.22 3.66
CA ILE A 422 34.05 -19.41 4.50
C ILE A 422 35.55 -19.42 4.80
N LEU A 423 35.92 -18.75 5.90
CA LEU A 423 37.22 -18.97 6.46
C LEU A 423 37.30 -20.45 6.83
N PRO A 424 38.36 -21.12 6.47
CA PRO A 424 38.51 -22.55 6.64
C PRO A 424 38.52 -23.00 8.13
#